data_992de14a85e9c5b1aad8162fd981632f
#
_entry.id   992de14a85e9c5b1aad8162fd981632f
#
_cell.length_a   1.000
_cell.length_b   1.000
_cell.length_c   1.000
_cell.angle_alpha   90.00
_cell.angle_beta   90.00
_cell.angle_gamma   90.00
#
_symmetry.space_group_name_H-M   'P 1'
#
loop_
_entity.id
_entity.type
_entity.pdbx_description
1 polymer ?
#
loop_
_entity_poly.entity_id
_entity_poly.type
_entity_poly.pdbx_seq_one_letter_code
_entity_poly.pdbx_strand_id
1 'polypeptide(L)'
;MLSDHAVAIGRTYGIGSPIREMGLVARGEQGRVWRLDTDHGAFAIKELIIRQTPADASADFAYQEVVRATGAVPMPRPIRTPDDRVVVDLADYQLRAYEWIDVLAMDRSFDPAAVGATMAAIHRVQYAPARPLIGWYTEPVGVSRWRQLLEESKTAAAPFADALDSEISELLRLETLLEPPASLQSCHRDLWADNILPTATGGLSVIDWENCGLADPAQELPMAMIDFGLGDQRRIADLYLSYLDAGGPARISGFGSFTMVIAQFGHFWESAITSYLATDASEEKAHSLDRIAELLNPPLRVTHLEEMLDTIASAR
;
A
#
# COMPACT_ATOMS: atom_id res chain seq x y z
N MET A 1 25.78 -8.52 4.89
CA MET A 1 24.54 -7.65 4.82
C MET A 1 24.37 -7.14 3.41
N LEU A 2 23.19 -6.60 3.03
CA LEU A 2 23.02 -6.08 1.66
C LEU A 2 24.00 -4.93 1.35
N SER A 3 24.34 -4.11 2.33
CA SER A 3 25.36 -3.05 2.22
C SER A 3 26.70 -3.53 1.66
N ASP A 4 27.10 -4.77 1.93
CA ASP A 4 28.35 -5.35 1.43
C ASP A 4 28.36 -5.57 -0.09
N HIS A 5 27.18 -5.52 -0.71
CA HIS A 5 26.97 -5.70 -2.14
C HIS A 5 26.82 -4.39 -2.93
N ALA A 6 27.00 -3.21 -2.33
CA ALA A 6 26.77 -1.91 -2.96
C ALA A 6 27.49 -1.76 -4.32
N VAL A 7 28.74 -2.18 -4.44
CA VAL A 7 29.51 -2.15 -5.70
C VAL A 7 28.89 -3.06 -6.77
N ALA A 8 28.45 -4.26 -6.37
CA ALA A 8 27.80 -5.20 -7.28
C ALA A 8 26.45 -4.66 -7.76
N ILE A 9 25.67 -4.03 -6.86
CA ILE A 9 24.39 -3.37 -7.18
C ILE A 9 24.61 -2.25 -8.19
N GLY A 10 25.56 -1.34 -7.93
CA GLY A 10 25.88 -0.23 -8.82
C GLY A 10 26.23 -0.70 -10.23
N ARG A 11 27.04 -1.76 -10.34
CA ARG A 11 27.41 -2.39 -11.62
C ARG A 11 26.21 -3.05 -12.30
N THR A 12 25.40 -3.79 -11.55
CA THR A 12 24.26 -4.55 -12.09
C THR A 12 23.20 -3.62 -12.69
N TYR A 13 22.89 -2.51 -12.02
CA TYR A 13 21.95 -1.52 -12.53
C TYR A 13 22.57 -0.44 -13.42
N GLY A 14 23.89 -0.40 -13.56
CA GLY A 14 24.59 0.62 -14.36
C GLY A 14 24.45 2.04 -13.76
N ILE A 15 24.30 2.13 -12.46
CA ILE A 15 24.03 3.39 -11.73
C ILE A 15 25.30 3.99 -11.08
N GLY A 16 26.47 3.58 -11.51
CA GLY A 16 27.74 4.14 -11.06
C GLY A 16 28.37 3.38 -9.88
N SER A 17 29.44 3.96 -9.35
CA SER A 17 30.17 3.41 -8.22
C SER A 17 29.78 4.07 -6.91
N PRO A 18 29.64 3.29 -5.81
CA PRO A 18 29.34 3.85 -4.50
C PRO A 18 30.40 4.89 -4.06
N ILE A 19 29.96 6.03 -3.57
CA ILE A 19 30.83 7.09 -3.01
C ILE A 19 30.79 7.16 -1.49
N ARG A 20 29.87 6.43 -0.87
CA ARG A 20 29.74 6.23 0.57
C ARG A 20 29.07 4.90 0.87
N GLU A 21 29.06 4.51 2.13
CA GLU A 21 28.40 3.30 2.61
C GLU A 21 26.89 3.36 2.32
N MET A 22 26.34 2.24 1.82
CA MET A 22 24.90 2.09 1.60
C MET A 22 24.18 1.92 2.94
N GLY A 23 23.17 2.75 3.20
CA GLY A 23 22.44 2.80 4.46
C GLY A 23 21.00 2.29 4.35
N LEU A 24 20.52 1.56 5.37
CA LEU A 24 19.10 1.22 5.52
C LEU A 24 18.32 2.49 5.90
N VAL A 25 17.22 2.77 5.18
CA VAL A 25 16.39 3.97 5.39
C VAL A 25 15.01 3.62 5.94
N ALA A 26 14.41 2.54 5.41
CA ALA A 26 13.07 2.11 5.82
C ALA A 26 12.95 0.59 5.78
N ARG A 27 12.04 0.08 6.61
CA ARG A 27 11.62 -1.32 6.61
C ARG A 27 10.10 -1.37 6.61
N GLY A 28 9.52 -2.01 5.61
CA GLY A 28 8.11 -2.37 5.53
C GLY A 28 7.90 -3.88 5.61
N GLU A 29 6.66 -4.32 5.53
CA GLU A 29 6.30 -5.75 5.55
C GLU A 29 6.83 -6.50 4.32
N GLN A 30 6.79 -5.86 3.16
CA GLN A 30 7.14 -6.47 1.87
C GLN A 30 8.61 -6.28 1.50
N GLY A 31 9.35 -5.39 2.17
CA GLY A 31 10.73 -5.09 1.79
C GLY A 31 11.45 -4.12 2.70
N ARG A 32 12.71 -3.88 2.35
CA ARG A 32 13.57 -2.87 2.97
C ARG A 32 14.07 -1.90 1.93
N VAL A 33 14.13 -0.62 2.26
CA VAL A 33 14.65 0.42 1.37
C VAL A 33 16.01 0.88 1.87
N TRP A 34 16.98 0.79 0.99
CA TRP A 34 18.36 1.20 1.23
C TRP A 34 18.70 2.40 0.35
N ARG A 35 19.42 3.38 0.90
CA ARG A 35 19.96 4.49 0.11
C ARG A 35 21.36 4.14 -0.37
N LEU A 36 21.56 4.22 -1.69
CA LEU A 36 22.85 4.05 -2.34
C LEU A 36 23.23 5.35 -3.05
N ASP A 37 24.27 6.03 -2.57
CA ASP A 37 24.82 7.20 -3.22
C ASP A 37 26.03 6.80 -4.07
N THR A 38 26.00 7.18 -5.35
CA THR A 38 27.03 6.85 -6.34
C THR A 38 27.55 8.13 -7.00
N ASP A 39 28.59 7.99 -7.82
CA ASP A 39 29.11 9.05 -8.69
C ASP A 39 28.12 9.49 -9.80
N HIS A 40 27.03 8.74 -10.01
CA HIS A 40 25.93 9.09 -10.92
C HIS A 40 24.71 9.71 -10.22
N GLY A 41 24.65 9.73 -8.89
CA GLY A 41 23.53 10.25 -8.10
C GLY A 41 23.13 9.37 -6.94
N ALA A 42 21.98 9.68 -6.35
CA ALA A 42 21.39 8.92 -5.26
C ALA A 42 20.28 7.98 -5.77
N PHE A 43 20.21 6.78 -5.19
CA PHE A 43 19.28 5.74 -5.59
C PHE A 43 18.65 5.08 -4.36
N ALA A 44 17.40 4.66 -4.50
CA ALA A 44 16.71 3.78 -3.56
C ALA A 44 16.84 2.34 -4.08
N ILE A 45 17.42 1.47 -3.27
CA ILE A 45 17.51 0.04 -3.55
C ILE A 45 16.50 -0.65 -2.64
N LYS A 46 15.44 -1.20 -3.25
CA LYS A 46 14.42 -1.95 -2.53
C LYS A 46 14.77 -3.43 -2.53
N GLU A 47 15.02 -3.96 -1.35
CA GLU A 47 15.15 -5.39 -1.08
C GLU A 47 13.75 -5.97 -0.90
N LEU A 48 13.35 -6.89 -1.76
CA LEU A 48 12.04 -7.54 -1.72
C LEU A 48 12.10 -8.75 -0.77
N ILE A 49 11.37 -8.69 0.35
CA ILE A 49 11.18 -9.83 1.25
C ILE A 49 10.18 -10.80 0.62
N ILE A 50 9.09 -10.27 0.06
CA ILE A 50 8.15 -11.04 -0.76
C ILE A 50 8.64 -10.98 -2.20
N ARG A 51 9.13 -12.12 -2.70
CA ARG A 51 9.74 -12.20 -4.03
C ARG A 51 8.69 -12.03 -5.13
N GLN A 52 9.04 -11.27 -6.15
CA GLN A 52 8.22 -11.08 -7.34
C GLN A 52 8.73 -11.94 -8.50
N THR A 53 7.82 -12.34 -9.38
CA THR A 53 8.23 -12.88 -10.68
C THR A 53 8.72 -11.76 -11.60
N PRO A 54 9.63 -12.03 -12.57
CA PRO A 54 10.02 -11.03 -13.56
C PRO A 54 8.84 -10.47 -14.36
N ALA A 55 7.79 -11.28 -14.59
CA ALA A 55 6.59 -10.85 -15.28
C ALA A 55 5.78 -9.83 -14.46
N ASP A 56 5.56 -10.10 -13.16
CA ASP A 56 4.85 -9.18 -12.28
C ASP A 56 5.63 -7.87 -12.11
N ALA A 57 6.94 -7.95 -11.88
CA ALA A 57 7.79 -6.76 -11.77
C ALA A 57 7.78 -5.91 -13.03
N SER A 58 7.76 -6.54 -14.22
CA SER A 58 7.67 -5.84 -15.50
C SER A 58 6.31 -5.18 -15.71
N ALA A 59 5.24 -5.81 -15.23
CA ALA A 59 3.88 -5.27 -15.29
C ALA A 59 3.72 -4.02 -14.41
N ASP A 60 4.20 -4.07 -13.16
CA ASP A 60 4.22 -2.94 -12.25
C ASP A 60 5.02 -1.78 -12.83
N PHE A 61 6.22 -2.07 -13.32
CA PHE A 61 7.10 -1.09 -13.95
C PHE A 61 6.41 -0.39 -15.14
N ALA A 62 5.77 -1.15 -16.01
CA ALA A 62 5.11 -0.60 -17.19
C ALA A 62 3.97 0.35 -16.81
N TYR A 63 3.14 0.00 -15.82
CA TYR A 63 2.09 0.90 -15.35
C TYR A 63 2.67 2.15 -14.69
N GLN A 64 3.64 2.00 -13.79
CA GLN A 64 4.33 3.13 -13.15
C GLN A 64 4.90 4.12 -14.20
N GLU A 65 5.56 3.62 -15.25
CA GLU A 65 6.10 4.45 -16.32
C GLU A 65 5.02 5.21 -17.10
N VAL A 66 3.86 4.59 -17.35
CA VAL A 66 2.74 5.27 -18.01
C VAL A 66 2.18 6.39 -17.13
N VAL A 67 1.98 6.15 -15.84
CA VAL A 67 1.55 7.19 -14.89
C VAL A 67 2.61 8.29 -14.80
N ARG A 68 3.88 7.96 -14.67
CA ARG A 68 5.00 8.90 -14.59
C ARG A 68 5.08 9.79 -15.84
N ALA A 69 4.85 9.23 -17.03
CA ALA A 69 4.89 9.94 -18.30
C ALA A 69 3.82 11.05 -18.41
N THR A 70 2.77 11.01 -17.60
CA THR A 70 1.78 12.10 -17.53
C THR A 70 2.35 13.37 -16.88
N GLY A 71 3.40 13.24 -16.06
CA GLY A 71 3.96 14.34 -15.27
C GLY A 71 3.05 14.86 -14.15
N ALA A 72 1.87 14.25 -13.95
CA ALA A 72 0.86 14.73 -13.01
C ALA A 72 1.10 14.27 -11.57
N VAL A 73 1.85 13.17 -11.36
CA VAL A 73 2.13 12.58 -10.05
C VAL A 73 3.64 12.46 -9.88
N PRO A 74 4.26 13.21 -8.95
CA PRO A 74 5.64 12.98 -8.57
C PRO A 74 5.83 11.57 -8.00
N MET A 75 6.86 10.87 -8.47
CA MET A 75 7.16 9.51 -8.03
C MET A 75 8.62 9.16 -8.32
N PRO A 76 9.23 8.19 -7.61
CA PRO A 76 10.57 7.73 -7.93
C PRO A 76 10.59 7.08 -9.32
N ARG A 77 11.58 7.43 -10.15
CA ARG A 77 11.75 6.77 -11.44
C ARG A 77 12.34 5.38 -11.24
N PRO A 78 11.67 4.31 -11.69
CA PRO A 78 12.23 2.97 -11.62
C PRO A 78 13.39 2.80 -12.60
N ILE A 79 14.38 2.00 -12.22
CA ILE A 79 15.61 1.76 -12.97
C ILE A 79 15.62 0.33 -13.50
N ARG A 80 15.85 0.18 -14.80
CA ARG A 80 16.18 -1.13 -15.40
C ARG A 80 17.67 -1.37 -15.40
N THR A 81 18.06 -2.63 -15.37
CA THR A 81 19.44 -3.00 -15.67
C THR A 81 19.78 -2.73 -17.16
N PRO A 82 21.07 -2.67 -17.55
CA PRO A 82 21.47 -2.51 -18.96
C PRO A 82 20.95 -3.62 -19.88
N ASP A 83 20.66 -4.80 -19.35
CA ASP A 83 20.04 -5.94 -20.05
C ASP A 83 18.50 -6.00 -19.86
N ASP A 84 17.87 -4.86 -19.54
CA ASP A 84 16.41 -4.59 -19.49
C ASP A 84 15.64 -5.34 -18.39
N ARG A 85 16.27 -5.82 -17.34
CA ARG A 85 15.59 -6.43 -16.19
C ARG A 85 15.14 -5.37 -15.20
N VAL A 86 13.95 -5.56 -14.63
CA VAL A 86 13.36 -4.71 -13.59
C VAL A 86 13.75 -5.21 -12.20
N VAL A 87 13.70 -6.52 -12.00
CA VAL A 87 14.03 -7.20 -10.75
C VAL A 87 15.29 -8.03 -10.94
N VAL A 88 16.15 -8.05 -9.93
CA VAL A 88 17.43 -8.74 -9.97
C VAL A 88 17.62 -9.58 -8.73
N ASP A 89 18.05 -10.83 -8.94
CA ASP A 89 18.55 -11.68 -7.86
C ASP A 89 20.07 -11.46 -7.71
N LEU A 90 20.49 -11.05 -6.52
CA LEU A 90 21.89 -10.84 -6.17
C LEU A 90 22.18 -11.51 -4.82
N ALA A 91 23.00 -12.54 -4.81
CA ALA A 91 23.16 -13.45 -3.67
C ALA A 91 21.78 -13.96 -3.19
N ASP A 92 21.45 -13.77 -1.91
CA ASP A 92 20.16 -14.19 -1.33
C ASP A 92 19.05 -13.13 -1.45
N TYR A 93 19.38 -11.98 -2.05
CA TYR A 93 18.49 -10.83 -2.14
C TYR A 93 17.81 -10.74 -3.50
N GLN A 94 16.56 -10.30 -3.50
CA GLN A 94 15.88 -9.85 -4.71
C GLN A 94 15.69 -8.34 -4.64
N LEU A 95 16.11 -7.62 -5.68
CA LEU A 95 16.27 -6.17 -5.65
C LEU A 95 15.53 -5.49 -6.78
N ARG A 96 15.01 -4.29 -6.48
CA ARG A 96 14.60 -3.26 -7.45
C ARG A 96 15.35 -1.96 -7.15
N ALA A 97 15.58 -1.15 -8.17
CA ALA A 97 16.26 0.13 -8.03
C ALA A 97 15.38 1.28 -8.56
N TYR A 98 15.47 2.42 -7.88
CA TYR A 98 14.76 3.64 -8.22
C TYR A 98 15.68 4.85 -8.06
N GLU A 99 15.42 5.93 -8.79
CA GLU A 99 16.02 7.22 -8.45
C GLU A 99 15.56 7.64 -7.04
N TRP A 100 16.49 8.19 -6.28
CA TRP A 100 16.18 8.72 -4.96
C TRP A 100 15.29 9.96 -5.08
N ILE A 101 14.26 10.03 -4.27
CA ILE A 101 13.45 11.23 -4.08
C ILE A 101 13.47 11.64 -2.61
N ASP A 102 13.53 12.94 -2.35
CA ASP A 102 13.45 13.46 -0.99
C ASP A 102 11.98 13.66 -0.60
N VAL A 103 11.47 12.72 0.16
CA VAL A 103 10.13 12.78 0.77
C VAL A 103 10.26 13.11 2.25
N LEU A 104 9.21 13.71 2.80
CA LEU A 104 9.07 13.96 4.23
C LEU A 104 8.37 12.75 4.89
N ALA A 105 8.33 12.75 6.22
CA ALA A 105 7.58 11.76 6.96
C ALA A 105 6.09 11.81 6.58
N MET A 106 5.43 10.65 6.66
CA MET A 106 3.98 10.52 6.47
C MET A 106 3.24 11.57 7.31
N ASP A 107 2.29 12.26 6.68
CA ASP A 107 1.45 13.27 7.32
C ASP A 107 -0.02 13.08 6.92
N ARG A 108 -0.77 12.39 7.75
CA ARG A 108 -2.23 12.21 7.55
C ARG A 108 -3.01 13.52 7.65
N SER A 109 -2.43 14.56 8.25
CA SER A 109 -3.04 15.90 8.32
C SER A 109 -2.86 16.74 7.05
N PHE A 110 -2.11 16.23 6.06
CA PHE A 110 -1.89 16.92 4.78
C PHE A 110 -3.22 17.34 4.13
N ASP A 111 -3.16 18.33 3.24
CA ASP A 111 -4.35 18.87 2.57
C ASP A 111 -5.14 17.75 1.83
N PRO A 112 -6.36 17.42 2.26
CA PRO A 112 -7.16 16.38 1.65
C PRO A 112 -7.51 16.67 0.18
N ALA A 113 -7.59 17.95 -0.21
CA ALA A 113 -7.85 18.31 -1.59
C ALA A 113 -6.67 17.94 -2.51
N ALA A 114 -5.43 18.13 -2.05
CA ALA A 114 -4.25 17.71 -2.79
C ALA A 114 -4.18 16.17 -2.92
N VAL A 115 -4.59 15.43 -1.88
CA VAL A 115 -4.67 13.97 -1.92
C VAL A 115 -5.71 13.53 -2.95
N GLY A 116 -6.91 14.10 -2.93
CA GLY A 116 -7.98 13.80 -3.90
C GLY A 116 -7.55 14.05 -5.33
N ALA A 117 -6.90 15.18 -5.61
CA ALA A 117 -6.37 15.49 -6.93
C ALA A 117 -5.27 14.50 -7.39
N THR A 118 -4.40 14.08 -6.47
CA THR A 118 -3.36 13.06 -6.73
C THR A 118 -3.99 11.71 -7.09
N MET A 119 -4.98 11.25 -6.33
CA MET A 119 -5.72 10.03 -6.62
C MET A 119 -6.40 10.09 -7.99
N ALA A 120 -7.03 11.22 -8.33
CA ALA A 120 -7.66 11.43 -9.63
C ALA A 120 -6.64 11.36 -10.77
N ALA A 121 -5.44 11.92 -10.59
CA ALA A 121 -4.38 11.89 -11.58
C ALA A 121 -3.93 10.45 -11.90
N ILE A 122 -3.85 9.58 -10.89
CA ILE A 122 -3.54 8.15 -11.05
C ILE A 122 -4.71 7.44 -11.75
N HIS A 123 -5.93 7.58 -11.25
CA HIS A 123 -7.10 6.86 -11.74
C HIS A 123 -7.54 7.26 -13.16
N ARG A 124 -7.17 8.45 -13.64
CA ARG A 124 -7.41 8.85 -15.03
C ARG A 124 -6.54 8.13 -16.04
N VAL A 125 -5.47 7.49 -15.60
CA VAL A 125 -4.57 6.76 -16.49
C VAL A 125 -5.19 5.43 -16.87
N GLN A 126 -5.73 5.37 -18.08
CA GLN A 126 -6.27 4.15 -18.66
C GLN A 126 -5.12 3.28 -19.17
N TYR A 127 -4.84 2.21 -18.47
CA TYR A 127 -3.80 1.24 -18.86
C TYR A 127 -4.36 -0.18 -18.76
N ALA A 128 -4.11 -0.97 -19.79
CA ALA A 128 -4.53 -2.37 -19.80
C ALA A 128 -3.72 -3.14 -18.74
N PRO A 129 -4.37 -3.81 -17.81
CA PRO A 129 -3.69 -4.45 -16.71
C PRO A 129 -2.92 -5.69 -17.18
N ALA A 130 -1.75 -5.88 -16.61
CA ALA A 130 -0.96 -7.09 -16.80
C ALA A 130 -1.06 -8.06 -15.61
N ARG A 131 -1.39 -7.56 -14.41
CA ARG A 131 -1.58 -8.39 -13.20
C ARG A 131 -3.06 -8.58 -12.89
N PRO A 132 -3.50 -9.80 -12.58
CA PRO A 132 -4.91 -10.09 -12.31
C PRO A 132 -5.40 -9.43 -11.02
N LEU A 133 -6.73 -9.36 -10.90
CA LEU A 133 -7.40 -9.18 -9.62
C LEU A 133 -7.08 -10.38 -8.72
N ILE A 134 -6.79 -10.14 -7.46
CA ILE A 134 -6.50 -11.20 -6.48
C ILE A 134 -7.40 -11.04 -5.25
N GLY A 135 -7.67 -12.15 -4.56
CA GLY A 135 -8.60 -12.20 -3.43
C GLY A 135 -8.23 -11.30 -2.26
N TRP A 136 -6.94 -11.00 -2.09
CA TRP A 136 -6.44 -10.03 -1.08
C TRP A 136 -7.19 -8.69 -1.09
N TYR A 137 -7.69 -8.26 -2.25
CA TYR A 137 -8.37 -6.98 -2.43
C TYR A 137 -9.89 -7.09 -2.51
N THR A 138 -10.44 -8.31 -2.57
CA THR A 138 -11.86 -8.50 -2.92
C THR A 138 -12.56 -9.62 -2.17
N GLU A 139 -11.81 -10.51 -1.51
CA GLU A 139 -12.38 -11.68 -0.85
C GLU A 139 -12.29 -11.55 0.68
N PRO A 140 -13.28 -12.09 1.42
CA PRO A 140 -13.24 -12.12 2.86
C PRO A 140 -12.21 -13.13 3.37
N VAL A 141 -11.70 -12.94 4.56
CA VAL A 141 -10.99 -13.97 5.33
C VAL A 141 -11.93 -15.13 5.64
N GLY A 142 -13.17 -14.81 5.99
CA GLY A 142 -14.26 -15.74 6.12
C GLY A 142 -14.41 -16.38 7.51
N VAL A 143 -15.66 -16.74 7.81
CA VAL A 143 -16.09 -17.22 9.15
C VAL A 143 -15.23 -18.37 9.68
N SER A 144 -14.91 -19.36 8.83
CA SER A 144 -14.15 -20.55 9.24
C SER A 144 -12.73 -20.18 9.64
N ARG A 145 -12.09 -19.28 8.86
CA ARG A 145 -10.72 -18.85 9.13
C ARG A 145 -10.65 -17.97 10.37
N TRP A 146 -11.59 -17.05 10.58
CA TRP A 146 -11.66 -16.24 11.80
C TRP A 146 -11.79 -17.10 13.06
N ARG A 147 -12.65 -18.14 13.04
CA ARG A 147 -12.79 -19.08 14.15
C ARG A 147 -11.49 -19.85 14.43
N GLN A 148 -10.83 -20.31 13.37
CA GLN A 148 -9.56 -21.01 13.49
C GLN A 148 -8.50 -20.11 14.14
N LEU A 149 -8.34 -18.87 13.66
CA LEU A 149 -7.38 -17.90 14.17
C LEU A 149 -7.62 -17.59 15.66
N LEU A 150 -8.89 -17.46 16.07
CA LEU A 150 -9.24 -17.26 17.47
C LEU A 150 -8.86 -18.45 18.35
N GLU A 151 -9.19 -19.66 17.93
CA GLU A 151 -8.86 -20.87 18.67
C GLU A 151 -7.34 -21.08 18.79
N GLU A 152 -6.60 -20.85 17.70
CA GLU A 152 -5.14 -20.90 17.71
C GLU A 152 -4.55 -19.84 18.64
N SER A 153 -5.08 -18.60 18.62
CA SER A 153 -4.66 -17.51 19.49
C SER A 153 -4.92 -17.80 20.96
N LYS A 154 -6.10 -18.35 21.29
CA LYS A 154 -6.45 -18.79 22.67
C LYS A 154 -5.54 -19.93 23.13
N THR A 155 -5.27 -20.92 22.27
CA THR A 155 -4.40 -22.05 22.59
C THR A 155 -2.96 -21.61 22.87
N ALA A 156 -2.47 -20.62 22.10
CA ALA A 156 -1.15 -20.03 22.28
C ALA A 156 -1.08 -19.02 23.45
N ALA A 157 -2.19 -18.76 24.14
CA ALA A 157 -2.32 -17.70 25.14
C ALA A 157 -1.83 -16.34 24.62
N ALA A 158 -2.16 -16.03 23.36
CA ALA A 158 -1.75 -14.79 22.71
C ALA A 158 -2.38 -13.57 23.40
N PRO A 159 -1.63 -12.48 23.64
CA PRO A 159 -2.11 -11.35 24.45
C PRO A 159 -3.28 -10.59 23.81
N PHE A 160 -3.53 -10.77 22.51
CA PHE A 160 -4.62 -10.17 21.77
C PHE A 160 -5.86 -11.06 21.61
N ALA A 161 -5.86 -12.28 22.13
CA ALA A 161 -6.94 -13.25 21.89
C ALA A 161 -8.33 -12.73 22.32
N ASP A 162 -8.41 -12.04 23.48
CA ASP A 162 -9.67 -11.47 23.97
C ASP A 162 -10.11 -10.27 23.11
N ALA A 163 -9.17 -9.46 22.64
CA ALA A 163 -9.46 -8.36 21.71
C ALA A 163 -10.00 -8.90 20.37
N LEU A 164 -9.37 -9.94 19.82
CA LEU A 164 -9.84 -10.59 18.59
C LEU A 164 -11.26 -11.17 18.80
N ASP A 165 -11.53 -11.84 19.92
CA ASP A 165 -12.85 -12.41 20.22
C ASP A 165 -13.95 -11.34 20.23
N SER A 166 -13.65 -10.16 20.78
CA SER A 166 -14.57 -9.02 20.80
C SER A 166 -14.79 -8.39 19.41
N GLU A 167 -13.78 -8.44 18.51
CA GLU A 167 -13.82 -7.83 17.19
C GLU A 167 -14.45 -8.73 16.11
N ILE A 168 -14.43 -10.03 16.25
CA ILE A 168 -14.86 -10.98 15.20
C ILE A 168 -16.27 -10.68 14.69
N SER A 169 -17.21 -10.33 15.57
CA SER A 169 -18.58 -10.05 15.14
C SER A 169 -18.66 -8.85 14.17
N GLU A 170 -17.86 -7.83 14.39
CA GLU A 170 -17.79 -6.67 13.52
C GLU A 170 -17.02 -6.96 12.24
N LEU A 171 -15.91 -7.70 12.32
CA LEU A 171 -15.17 -8.17 11.15
C LEU A 171 -16.08 -8.96 10.19
N LEU A 172 -16.88 -9.87 10.72
CA LEU A 172 -17.84 -10.64 9.94
C LEU A 172 -18.97 -9.76 9.34
N ARG A 173 -19.43 -8.73 10.07
CA ARG A 173 -20.40 -7.75 9.52
C ARG A 173 -19.78 -6.97 8.36
N LEU A 174 -18.56 -6.47 8.51
CA LEU A 174 -17.83 -5.79 7.43
C LEU A 174 -17.71 -6.69 6.20
N GLU A 175 -17.34 -7.96 6.37
CA GLU A 175 -17.22 -8.90 5.26
C GLU A 175 -18.54 -9.16 4.50
N THR A 176 -19.71 -8.95 5.14
CA THR A 176 -21.01 -9.04 4.42
C THR A 176 -21.26 -7.89 3.45
N LEU A 177 -20.46 -6.83 3.50
CA LEU A 177 -20.57 -5.65 2.66
C LEU A 177 -19.71 -5.74 1.37
N LEU A 178 -18.93 -6.78 1.22
CA LEU A 178 -18.07 -6.97 0.05
C LEU A 178 -18.91 -7.16 -1.20
N GLU A 179 -18.57 -6.44 -2.26
CA GLU A 179 -19.21 -6.54 -3.57
C GLU A 179 -18.13 -6.71 -4.67
N PRO A 180 -18.44 -7.42 -5.76
CA PRO A 180 -17.53 -7.48 -6.89
C PRO A 180 -17.22 -6.07 -7.45
N PRO A 181 -16.02 -5.85 -8.02
CA PRO A 181 -15.69 -4.59 -8.67
C PRO A 181 -16.60 -4.35 -9.87
N ALA A 182 -17.08 -3.10 -10.03
CA ALA A 182 -17.95 -2.69 -11.12
C ALA A 182 -17.16 -2.28 -12.38
N SER A 183 -15.96 -1.74 -12.20
CA SER A 183 -15.08 -1.28 -13.28
C SER A 183 -13.65 -1.65 -12.98
N LEU A 184 -12.98 -2.31 -13.91
CA LEU A 184 -11.60 -2.76 -13.73
C LEU A 184 -10.63 -1.99 -14.62
N GLN A 185 -9.57 -1.47 -13.98
CA GLN A 185 -8.40 -0.89 -14.63
C GLN A 185 -7.15 -1.19 -13.83
N SER A 186 -5.98 -0.82 -14.34
CA SER A 186 -4.78 -0.80 -13.50
C SER A 186 -4.91 0.27 -12.42
N CYS A 187 -4.68 -0.14 -11.19
CA CYS A 187 -4.64 0.70 -9.99
C CYS A 187 -3.34 0.44 -9.22
N HIS A 188 -3.02 1.29 -8.28
CA HIS A 188 -1.86 1.14 -7.41
C HIS A 188 -2.06 0.01 -6.38
N ARG A 189 -3.26 -0.09 -5.83
CA ARG A 189 -3.77 -1.07 -4.85
C ARG A 189 -3.17 -0.96 -3.45
N ASP A 190 -2.45 0.14 -3.17
CA ASP A 190 -1.78 0.37 -1.88
C ASP A 190 -1.63 1.88 -1.60
N LEU A 191 -2.71 2.66 -1.83
CA LEU A 191 -2.70 4.12 -1.67
C LEU A 191 -3.10 4.56 -0.26
N TRP A 192 -2.43 3.97 0.73
CA TRP A 192 -2.45 4.42 2.12
C TRP A 192 -1.53 5.64 2.31
N ALA A 193 -1.65 6.31 3.46
CA ALA A 193 -0.89 7.53 3.74
C ALA A 193 0.63 7.32 3.78
N ASP A 194 1.11 6.13 4.09
CA ASP A 194 2.52 5.77 4.09
C ASP A 194 3.12 5.67 2.66
N ASN A 195 2.26 5.59 1.63
CA ASN A 195 2.65 5.60 0.22
C ASN A 195 2.32 6.91 -0.50
N ILE A 196 1.66 7.86 0.15
CA ILE A 196 1.35 9.21 -0.37
C ILE A 196 2.05 10.24 0.52
N LEU A 197 3.30 10.56 0.19
CA LEU A 197 4.18 11.30 1.08
C LEU A 197 4.36 12.76 0.67
N PRO A 198 4.39 13.70 1.63
CA PRO A 198 4.75 15.08 1.34
C PRO A 198 6.18 15.20 0.82
N THR A 199 6.43 16.21 -0.01
CA THR A 199 7.77 16.54 -0.51
C THR A 199 8.28 17.84 0.10
N ALA A 200 9.60 18.00 0.17
CA ALA A 200 10.23 19.23 0.71
C ALA A 200 9.91 20.48 -0.14
N THR A 201 9.52 20.32 -1.40
CA THR A 201 9.16 21.41 -2.31
C THR A 201 7.68 21.76 -2.28
N GLY A 202 6.90 21.10 -1.42
CA GLY A 202 5.45 21.15 -1.40
C GLY A 202 4.82 20.14 -2.38
N GLY A 203 3.58 19.76 -2.13
CA GLY A 203 2.89 18.71 -2.89
C GLY A 203 3.18 17.30 -2.37
N LEU A 204 2.73 16.30 -3.13
CA LEU A 204 2.78 14.89 -2.75
C LEU A 204 3.59 14.08 -3.75
N SER A 205 4.22 13.02 -3.28
CA SER A 205 4.84 11.98 -4.10
C SER A 205 4.24 10.63 -3.74
N VAL A 206 4.02 9.78 -4.74
CA VAL A 206 3.51 8.42 -4.54
C VAL A 206 4.63 7.42 -4.74
N ILE A 207 4.80 6.54 -3.76
CA ILE A 207 5.83 5.50 -3.72
C ILE A 207 5.19 4.10 -3.67
N ASP A 208 6.00 3.07 -3.69
CA ASP A 208 5.62 1.66 -3.49
C ASP A 208 4.67 1.10 -4.56
N TRP A 209 5.09 1.17 -5.81
CA TRP A 209 4.32 0.74 -7.00
C TRP A 209 4.34 -0.77 -7.26
N GLU A 210 4.88 -1.58 -6.36
CA GLU A 210 5.05 -3.02 -6.57
C GLU A 210 3.77 -3.85 -6.42
N ASN A 211 2.68 -3.22 -5.95
CA ASN A 211 1.37 -3.85 -5.79
C ASN A 211 0.39 -3.59 -6.94
N CYS A 212 0.82 -2.85 -7.97
CA CYS A 212 -0.06 -2.45 -9.07
C CYS A 212 -0.74 -3.63 -9.77
N GLY A 213 -1.98 -3.43 -10.19
CA GLY A 213 -2.72 -4.44 -10.93
C GLY A 213 -4.20 -4.09 -11.08
N LEU A 214 -5.00 -5.07 -11.52
CA LEU A 214 -6.44 -4.91 -11.68
C LEU A 214 -7.13 -4.57 -10.37
N ALA A 215 -7.88 -3.48 -10.37
CA ALA A 215 -8.78 -3.09 -9.29
C ALA A 215 -9.86 -2.13 -9.82
N ASP A 216 -10.85 -1.86 -8.98
CA ASP A 216 -11.84 -0.81 -9.23
C ASP A 216 -11.38 0.49 -8.53
N PRO A 217 -11.20 1.59 -9.27
CA PRO A 217 -10.86 2.88 -8.68
C PRO A 217 -11.85 3.34 -7.60
N ALA A 218 -13.12 2.93 -7.71
CA ALA A 218 -14.13 3.24 -6.71
C ALA A 218 -13.93 2.45 -5.40
N GLN A 219 -13.24 1.31 -5.47
CA GLN A 219 -12.88 0.51 -4.28
C GLN A 219 -11.49 0.89 -3.74
N GLU A 220 -10.60 1.48 -4.56
CA GLU A 220 -9.30 1.96 -4.10
C GLU A 220 -9.37 3.34 -3.41
N LEU A 221 -10.17 4.26 -3.92
CA LEU A 221 -10.27 5.63 -3.41
C LEU A 221 -10.56 5.72 -1.89
N PRO A 222 -11.41 4.87 -1.28
CA PRO A 222 -11.65 4.90 0.15
C PRO A 222 -10.45 4.66 1.05
N MET A 223 -9.37 4.04 0.58
CA MET A 223 -8.13 3.88 1.35
C MET A 223 -7.58 5.23 1.79
N ALA A 224 -7.36 6.13 0.82
CA ALA A 224 -6.90 7.48 1.10
C ALA A 224 -7.94 8.29 1.88
N MET A 225 -9.25 8.07 1.63
CA MET A 225 -10.32 8.78 2.35
C MET A 225 -10.34 8.43 3.84
N ILE A 226 -10.06 7.19 4.21
CA ILE A 226 -9.98 6.75 5.62
C ILE A 226 -8.75 7.38 6.28
N ASP A 227 -7.59 7.25 5.68
CA ASP A 227 -6.33 7.71 6.29
C ASP A 227 -6.25 9.24 6.39
N PHE A 228 -6.58 9.95 5.32
CA PHE A 228 -6.48 11.42 5.30
C PHE A 228 -7.76 12.12 5.77
N GLY A 229 -8.86 11.41 5.85
CA GLY A 229 -10.11 11.93 6.41
C GLY A 229 -10.06 12.09 7.92
N LEU A 230 -9.30 11.27 8.64
CA LEU A 230 -9.13 11.31 10.11
C LEU A 230 -10.48 11.28 10.88
N GLY A 231 -11.52 10.68 10.31
CA GLY A 231 -12.87 10.73 10.88
C GLY A 231 -13.56 12.10 10.79
N ASP A 232 -12.96 13.10 10.15
CA ASP A 232 -13.54 14.43 9.94
C ASP A 232 -14.32 14.47 8.62
N GLN A 233 -15.62 14.64 8.72
CA GLN A 233 -16.55 14.67 7.57
C GLN A 233 -16.19 15.76 6.55
N ARG A 234 -15.67 16.92 6.97
CA ARG A 234 -15.25 17.98 6.06
C ARG A 234 -14.05 17.53 5.25
N ARG A 235 -13.05 16.94 5.87
CA ARG A 235 -11.84 16.43 5.18
C ARG A 235 -12.20 15.34 4.16
N ILE A 236 -13.11 14.43 4.54
CA ILE A 236 -13.61 13.38 3.65
C ILE A 236 -14.31 14.00 2.43
N ALA A 237 -15.20 15.00 2.66
CA ALA A 237 -15.88 15.71 1.59
C ALA A 237 -14.90 16.47 0.68
N ASP A 238 -13.93 17.21 1.25
CA ASP A 238 -12.94 17.98 0.51
C ASP A 238 -12.07 17.08 -0.38
N LEU A 239 -11.63 15.92 0.13
CA LEU A 239 -10.88 14.93 -0.65
C LEU A 239 -11.72 14.42 -1.82
N TYR A 240 -12.95 13.98 -1.54
CA TYR A 240 -13.81 13.40 -2.57
C TYR A 240 -14.22 14.41 -3.64
N LEU A 241 -14.60 15.64 -3.26
CA LEU A 241 -14.94 16.70 -4.20
C LEU A 241 -13.73 17.08 -5.06
N SER A 242 -12.56 17.26 -4.47
CA SER A 242 -11.35 17.55 -5.23
C SER A 242 -10.98 16.41 -6.20
N TYR A 243 -11.18 15.15 -5.80
CA TYR A 243 -11.04 14.02 -6.70
C TYR A 243 -11.98 14.13 -7.91
N LEU A 244 -13.25 14.48 -7.70
CA LEU A 244 -14.21 14.65 -8.78
C LEU A 244 -13.86 15.84 -9.69
N ASP A 245 -13.51 16.97 -9.10
CA ASP A 245 -13.16 18.21 -9.79
C ASP A 245 -11.89 18.03 -10.66
N ALA A 246 -10.95 17.23 -10.19
CA ALA A 246 -9.76 16.82 -10.95
C ALA A 246 -10.06 15.77 -12.05
N GLY A 247 -11.32 15.40 -12.25
CA GLY A 247 -11.76 14.45 -13.29
C GLY A 247 -11.54 12.99 -12.93
N GLY A 248 -11.47 12.64 -11.65
CA GLY A 248 -11.40 11.26 -11.19
C GLY A 248 -12.62 10.44 -11.65
N PRO A 249 -12.43 9.23 -12.19
CA PRO A 249 -13.52 8.43 -12.78
C PRO A 249 -14.40 7.74 -11.74
N ALA A 250 -13.89 7.47 -10.54
CA ALA A 250 -14.59 6.72 -9.49
C ALA A 250 -15.79 7.48 -8.92
N ARG A 251 -16.81 6.72 -8.54
CA ARG A 251 -17.97 7.22 -7.83
C ARG A 251 -18.26 6.33 -6.63
N ILE A 252 -18.20 6.90 -5.45
CA ILE A 252 -18.62 6.20 -4.22
C ILE A 252 -20.14 6.21 -4.18
N SER A 253 -20.79 5.06 -4.17
CA SER A 253 -22.24 4.94 -4.30
C SER A 253 -22.90 4.04 -3.25
N GLY A 254 -22.13 3.26 -2.50
CA GLY A 254 -22.63 2.31 -1.51
C GLY A 254 -21.51 1.58 -0.83
N PHE A 255 -21.87 0.62 0.01
CA PHE A 255 -20.89 -0.17 0.78
C PHE A 255 -19.90 -0.94 -0.09
N GLY A 256 -20.29 -1.41 -1.27
CA GLY A 256 -19.40 -2.09 -2.21
C GLY A 256 -18.19 -1.27 -2.62
N SER A 257 -18.26 0.07 -2.51
CA SER A 257 -17.07 0.93 -2.72
C SER A 257 -15.98 0.73 -1.66
N PHE A 258 -16.29 0.17 -0.50
CA PHE A 258 -15.32 -0.11 0.56
C PHE A 258 -14.75 -1.54 0.52
N THR A 259 -15.10 -2.32 -0.50
CA THR A 259 -14.67 -3.73 -0.61
C THR A 259 -13.16 -3.88 -0.42
N MET A 260 -12.35 -3.09 -1.13
CA MET A 260 -10.88 -3.21 -1.04
C MET A 260 -10.36 -2.91 0.37
N VAL A 261 -10.87 -1.89 1.01
CA VAL A 261 -10.49 -1.52 2.39
C VAL A 261 -10.87 -2.63 3.37
N ILE A 262 -12.10 -3.14 3.27
CA ILE A 262 -12.60 -4.19 4.16
C ILE A 262 -11.79 -5.48 3.98
N ALA A 263 -11.57 -5.91 2.73
CA ALA A 263 -10.80 -7.11 2.43
C ALA A 263 -9.37 -7.00 2.96
N GLN A 264 -8.67 -5.90 2.65
CA GLN A 264 -7.31 -5.67 3.14
C GLN A 264 -7.25 -5.59 4.67
N PHE A 265 -8.19 -4.91 5.30
CA PHE A 265 -8.26 -4.83 6.77
C PHE A 265 -8.37 -6.21 7.41
N GLY A 266 -9.23 -7.08 6.85
CA GLY A 266 -9.35 -8.46 7.29
C GLY A 266 -8.04 -9.25 7.09
N HIS A 267 -7.43 -9.14 5.92
CA HIS A 267 -6.18 -9.84 5.63
C HIS A 267 -4.97 -9.29 6.40
N PHE A 268 -4.95 -8.01 6.76
CA PHE A 268 -3.92 -7.46 7.66
C PHE A 268 -4.02 -8.12 9.05
N TRP A 269 -5.23 -8.27 9.59
CA TRP A 269 -5.47 -9.01 10.82
C TRP A 269 -4.99 -10.46 10.70
N GLU A 270 -5.41 -11.18 9.65
CA GLU A 270 -5.00 -12.56 9.41
C GLU A 270 -3.49 -12.69 9.32
N SER A 271 -2.83 -11.82 8.57
CA SER A 271 -1.38 -11.81 8.39
C SER A 271 -0.65 -11.58 9.71
N ALA A 272 -1.05 -10.56 10.48
CA ALA A 272 -0.42 -10.24 11.76
C ALA A 272 -0.58 -11.37 12.78
N ILE A 273 -1.79 -11.98 12.89
CA ILE A 273 -2.04 -13.11 13.78
C ILE A 273 -1.21 -14.34 13.35
N THR A 274 -1.23 -14.66 12.05
CA THR A 274 -0.51 -15.82 11.51
C THR A 274 1.00 -15.68 11.72
N SER A 275 1.55 -14.48 11.48
CA SER A 275 2.97 -14.19 11.72
C SER A 275 3.34 -14.33 13.19
N TYR A 276 2.50 -13.83 14.11
CA TYR A 276 2.71 -13.99 15.55
C TYR A 276 2.76 -15.45 15.97
N LEU A 277 1.83 -16.27 15.45
CA LEU A 277 1.71 -17.68 15.82
C LEU A 277 2.81 -18.56 15.17
N ALA A 278 3.38 -18.12 14.06
CA ALA A 278 4.37 -18.91 13.32
C ALA A 278 5.82 -18.77 13.84
N THR A 279 6.09 -17.81 14.74
CA THR A 279 7.46 -17.53 15.20
C THR A 279 7.58 -17.59 16.71
N ASP A 280 8.78 -17.94 17.19
CA ASP A 280 9.18 -17.78 18.59
C ASP A 280 10.15 -16.60 18.78
N ALA A 281 10.55 -15.94 17.70
CA ALA A 281 11.44 -14.78 17.76
C ALA A 281 10.72 -13.56 18.37
N SER A 282 11.29 -13.02 19.44
CA SER A 282 10.67 -11.93 20.22
C SER A 282 10.47 -10.66 19.40
N GLU A 283 11.39 -10.34 18.48
CA GLU A 283 11.30 -9.16 17.60
C GLU A 283 10.13 -9.28 16.61
N GLU A 284 9.97 -10.46 15.99
CA GLU A 284 8.87 -10.72 15.06
C GLU A 284 7.52 -10.73 15.75
N LYS A 285 7.44 -11.32 16.96
CA LYS A 285 6.23 -11.25 17.79
C LYS A 285 5.88 -9.82 18.17
N ALA A 286 6.86 -9.01 18.58
CA ALA A 286 6.64 -7.61 18.90
C ALA A 286 6.09 -6.84 17.69
N HIS A 287 6.69 -7.02 16.51
CA HIS A 287 6.20 -6.39 15.27
C HIS A 287 4.74 -6.78 14.96
N SER A 288 4.39 -8.06 15.10
CA SER A 288 3.00 -8.53 14.88
C SER A 288 2.03 -7.91 15.90
N LEU A 289 2.45 -7.75 17.16
CA LEU A 289 1.64 -7.10 18.21
C LEU A 289 1.42 -5.62 17.92
N ASP A 290 2.45 -4.91 17.43
CA ASP A 290 2.33 -3.51 17.04
C ASP A 290 1.31 -3.36 15.89
N ARG A 291 1.36 -4.25 14.89
CA ARG A 291 0.38 -4.25 13.78
C ARG A 291 -1.05 -4.52 14.28
N ILE A 292 -1.25 -5.49 15.17
CA ILE A 292 -2.57 -5.74 15.76
C ILE A 292 -3.06 -4.54 16.57
N ALA A 293 -2.18 -3.87 17.32
CA ALA A 293 -2.52 -2.67 18.06
C ALA A 293 -2.94 -1.50 17.13
N GLU A 294 -2.29 -1.35 15.98
CA GLU A 294 -2.68 -0.38 14.95
C GLU A 294 -4.07 -0.67 14.39
N LEU A 295 -4.39 -1.94 14.09
CA LEU A 295 -5.71 -2.36 13.59
C LEU A 295 -6.83 -2.17 14.62
N LEU A 296 -6.49 -2.10 15.89
CA LEU A 296 -7.40 -1.84 17.00
C LEU A 296 -7.60 -0.34 17.29
N ASN A 297 -6.82 0.57 16.68
CA ASN A 297 -6.81 1.97 17.12
C ASN A 297 -6.74 3.01 16.00
N PRO A 298 -7.87 3.52 15.49
CA PRO A 298 -9.23 3.04 15.71
C PRO A 298 -9.54 1.83 14.82
N PRO A 299 -10.33 0.87 15.29
CA PRO A 299 -10.74 -0.25 14.46
C PRO A 299 -11.75 0.21 13.39
N LEU A 300 -11.73 -0.45 12.23
CA LEU A 300 -12.74 -0.21 11.19
C LEU A 300 -14.12 -0.69 11.66
N ARG A 301 -15.15 0.10 11.42
CA ARG A 301 -16.54 -0.18 11.81
C ARG A 301 -17.50 0.08 10.66
N VAL A 302 -18.59 -0.68 10.59
CA VAL A 302 -19.68 -0.42 9.63
C VAL A 302 -20.20 1.01 9.78
N THR A 303 -20.34 1.50 11.02
CA THR A 303 -20.83 2.87 11.30
C THR A 303 -19.91 3.94 10.71
N HIS A 304 -18.59 3.76 10.68
CA HIS A 304 -17.68 4.71 10.03
C HIS A 304 -17.92 4.77 8.51
N LEU A 305 -18.22 3.62 7.89
CA LEU A 305 -18.53 3.56 6.46
C LEU A 305 -19.89 4.21 6.15
N GLU A 306 -20.88 4.03 7.03
CA GLU A 306 -22.19 4.73 6.96
C GLU A 306 -21.99 6.25 7.00
N GLU A 307 -21.26 6.76 7.99
CA GLU A 307 -20.95 8.18 8.13
C GLU A 307 -20.22 8.76 6.92
N MET A 308 -19.31 7.99 6.33
CA MET A 308 -18.62 8.39 5.09
C MET A 308 -19.58 8.47 3.90
N LEU A 309 -20.49 7.50 3.75
CA LEU A 309 -21.51 7.52 2.68
C LEU A 309 -22.45 8.71 2.83
N ASP A 310 -22.92 9.00 4.04
CA ASP A 310 -23.79 10.15 4.34
C ASP A 310 -23.07 11.47 4.04
N THR A 311 -21.79 11.57 4.40
CA THR A 311 -20.94 12.73 4.10
C THR A 311 -20.83 12.97 2.61
N ILE A 312 -20.52 11.92 1.84
CA ILE A 312 -20.38 11.97 0.38
C ILE A 312 -21.70 12.32 -0.31
N ALA A 313 -22.82 11.76 0.17
CA ALA A 313 -24.14 12.04 -0.36
C ALA A 313 -24.56 13.50 -0.12
N SER A 314 -24.16 14.06 1.02
CA SER A 314 -24.47 15.45 1.42
C SER A 314 -23.58 16.48 0.72
N ALA A 315 -22.39 16.07 0.23
CA ALA A 315 -21.44 16.95 -0.42
C ALA A 315 -21.73 17.16 -1.93
N ARG A 316 -22.62 16.37 -2.53
CA ARG A 316 -23.07 16.46 -3.94
C ARG A 316 -24.24 17.39 -4.07
#